data_553f8a0188aba0ac8b7da76182c5828e
#
_entry.id   553f8a0188aba0ac8b7da76182c5828e
#
_cell.length_a   1.000
_cell.length_b   1.000
_cell.length_c   1.000
_cell.angle_alpha   90.00
_cell.angle_beta   90.00
_cell.angle_gamma   90.00
#
_symmetry.space_group_name_H-M   'P 1'
#
loop_
_entity.id
_entity.type
_entity.pdbx_description
1 polymer ?
#
loop_
_entity_poly.entity_id
_entity_poly.type
_entity_poly.pdbx_seq_one_letter_code
_entity_poly.pdbx_strand_id
1 'polypeptide(L)'
;MDKKAMKRCEVTENKDNMGNLLTRVRGLLAARKTPPSLAPTNTSLAQRQTSFLNMKRSSSLSTKSRKDDKNKYAYIPDNYSSLEQVTDALRGSGLESSNLILGIDFTKSNEWTGKVSFNNRSLHAITDSPNPYEKAISIIGETLAPFDDDNLIPCFGFGDATTHDQEVFNFHEDGSPCHGFEEVLTCYKRVVENVQLAGPTSYAPVVNAAINIVEKSGGQFHILVIIADGQVTRSVNTSDRELSLQEQKTISSIVEASLYPLVIILVGVGDGPWDDMRNFDDKLPTRKFDNFQFVNFTGIMSKDLSPPHKEAAFALAALMEIPIQYMAINELGLLGRVTGNAMKISPRPPPRPRGGTYVPHVNNPLPTQEDQNKTCPICLTNDKDMAFGCGHMACRECGSKLSRCHICRQQISSRIRLYT
;
A
#
# COMPACT_ATOMS: atom_id res chain seq x y z
N MET A 1 33.97 17.17 35.65
CA MET A 1 34.09 15.84 35.03
C MET A 1 32.84 15.61 34.22
N ASP A 2 33.06 15.48 32.96
CA ASP A 2 32.20 15.82 31.83
C ASP A 2 30.96 14.92 31.60
N LYS A 3 29.79 15.55 31.60
CA LYS A 3 28.51 14.97 31.11
C LYS A 3 28.37 14.93 29.58
N LYS A 4 29.45 15.18 28.81
CA LYS A 4 29.46 15.24 27.36
C LYS A 4 29.91 13.92 26.68
N ALA A 5 30.42 12.97 27.44
CA ALA A 5 30.94 11.68 26.89
C ALA A 5 29.87 10.58 26.76
N MET A 6 28.71 10.71 27.41
CA MET A 6 27.68 9.65 27.44
C MET A 6 26.65 9.70 26.30
N LYS A 7 26.60 10.79 25.53
CA LYS A 7 25.65 10.93 24.39
C LYS A 7 26.19 10.49 23.04
N ARG A 8 27.46 10.03 22.98
CA ARG A 8 28.08 9.58 21.69
C ARG A 8 28.03 8.07 21.44
N CYS A 9 27.67 7.26 22.43
CA CYS A 9 27.62 5.79 22.28
C CYS A 9 26.27 5.25 21.77
N GLU A 10 25.15 5.95 21.98
CA GLU A 10 23.83 5.44 21.54
C GLU A 10 23.51 5.65 20.05
N VAL A 11 24.24 6.54 19.38
CA VAL A 11 24.01 6.85 17.96
C VAL A 11 24.83 5.94 17.01
N THR A 12 25.87 5.27 17.52
CA THR A 12 26.72 4.39 16.72
C THR A 12 26.20 2.94 16.63
N GLU A 13 25.48 2.45 17.63
CA GLU A 13 24.94 1.07 17.61
C GLU A 13 23.78 0.88 16.62
N ASN A 14 23.02 1.94 16.31
CA ASN A 14 21.93 1.86 15.35
C ASN A 14 22.38 1.88 13.88
N LYS A 15 23.57 2.41 13.58
CA LYS A 15 24.11 2.41 12.20
C LYS A 15 24.76 1.06 11.82
N ASP A 16 25.34 0.36 12.78
CA ASP A 16 25.99 -0.93 12.51
C ASP A 16 24.99 -2.09 12.35
N ASN A 17 23.78 -1.97 12.94
CA ASN A 17 22.72 -2.96 12.74
C ASN A 17 21.97 -2.77 11.40
N MET A 18 21.83 -1.55 10.88
CA MET A 18 21.27 -1.30 9.54
C MET A 18 22.17 -1.85 8.42
N GLY A 19 23.49 -1.77 8.57
CA GLY A 19 24.43 -2.33 7.59
C GLY A 19 24.38 -3.86 7.44
N ASN A 20 23.96 -4.58 8.47
CA ASN A 20 23.98 -6.04 8.47
C ASN A 20 22.82 -6.70 7.72
N LEU A 21 21.63 -6.11 7.68
CA LEU A 21 20.50 -6.66 6.92
C LEU A 21 20.65 -6.38 5.42
N LEU A 22 21.01 -5.14 5.06
CA LEU A 22 21.34 -4.77 3.67
C LEU A 22 22.50 -5.59 3.12
N THR A 23 23.52 -5.89 3.95
CA THR A 23 24.66 -6.72 3.57
C THR A 23 24.25 -8.19 3.40
N ARG A 24 23.31 -8.70 4.20
CA ARG A 24 22.77 -10.07 4.04
C ARG A 24 21.90 -10.22 2.79
N VAL A 25 20.98 -9.30 2.55
CA VAL A 25 20.11 -9.34 1.35
C VAL A 25 20.95 -9.08 0.08
N ARG A 26 21.86 -8.07 0.09
CA ARG A 26 22.81 -7.83 -1.02
C ARG A 26 23.82 -8.94 -1.18
N GLY A 27 24.29 -9.58 -0.09
CA GLY A 27 25.18 -10.73 -0.14
C GLY A 27 24.52 -11.97 -0.74
N LEU A 28 23.24 -12.20 -0.46
CA LEU A 28 22.44 -13.28 -1.07
C LEU A 28 22.19 -13.01 -2.57
N LEU A 29 22.02 -11.74 -2.97
CA LEU A 29 21.85 -11.33 -4.37
C LEU A 29 23.17 -11.28 -5.15
N ALA A 30 24.30 -10.91 -4.52
CA ALA A 30 25.60 -10.75 -5.18
C ALA A 30 26.43 -12.04 -5.29
N ALA A 31 26.17 -13.07 -4.47
CA ALA A 31 27.00 -14.27 -4.35
C ALA A 31 27.06 -15.20 -5.57
N ARG A 32 26.44 -14.84 -6.73
CA ARG A 32 26.46 -15.66 -7.96
C ARG A 32 26.66 -14.89 -9.27
N LYS A 33 27.38 -13.80 -9.29
CA LYS A 33 27.74 -13.08 -10.57
C LYS A 33 29.04 -13.56 -11.23
N THR A 34 29.68 -14.62 -10.77
CA THR A 34 30.85 -15.18 -11.48
C THR A 34 30.51 -16.56 -12.03
N PRO A 35 30.54 -16.78 -13.36
CA PRO A 35 30.47 -18.10 -13.94
C PRO A 35 31.75 -18.88 -13.58
N PRO A 36 31.69 -20.17 -13.27
CA PRO A 36 32.87 -20.96 -13.04
C PRO A 36 33.64 -21.12 -14.35
N SER A 37 34.95 -20.84 -14.32
CA SER A 37 35.86 -21.07 -15.43
C SER A 37 35.88 -22.56 -15.77
N LEU A 38 35.55 -22.90 -17.00
CA LEU A 38 35.66 -24.23 -17.56
C LEU A 38 37.13 -24.63 -17.76
N ALA A 39 37.63 -25.57 -16.99
CA ALA A 39 38.76 -26.37 -17.38
C ALA A 39 38.26 -27.63 -18.11
N PRO A 40 38.93 -28.08 -19.19
CA PRO A 40 38.41 -29.15 -20.03
C PRO A 40 38.79 -30.52 -19.46
N THR A 41 37.84 -31.35 -19.14
CA THR A 41 38.07 -32.80 -19.01
C THR A 41 37.15 -33.55 -19.97
N ASN A 42 37.81 -34.17 -20.96
CA ASN A 42 37.24 -35.16 -21.84
C ASN A 42 36.75 -36.37 -21.05
N THR A 43 35.46 -36.67 -21.13
CA THR A 43 34.99 -38.08 -21.03
C THR A 43 33.59 -38.23 -21.67
N SER A 44 33.63 -39.02 -22.73
CA SER A 44 32.58 -39.81 -23.42
C SER A 44 31.11 -39.36 -23.39
N LEU A 45 30.70 -38.84 -24.53
CA LEU A 45 29.38 -38.79 -25.10
C LEU A 45 28.87 -40.23 -25.44
N ALA A 46 28.25 -40.93 -24.52
CA ALA A 46 27.60 -42.21 -24.91
C ALA A 46 26.46 -42.72 -24.02
N GLN A 47 26.03 -42.00 -22.97
CA GLN A 47 24.98 -42.58 -22.08
C GLN A 47 23.86 -41.64 -21.59
N ARG A 48 23.56 -40.55 -22.29
CA ARG A 48 22.43 -39.65 -21.91
C ARG A 48 21.41 -39.38 -23.00
N GLN A 49 21.27 -40.26 -24.02
CA GLN A 49 20.28 -40.07 -25.09
C GLN A 49 19.09 -41.05 -25.06
N THR A 50 18.88 -41.81 -24.02
CA THR A 50 17.78 -42.81 -23.99
C THR A 50 16.61 -42.51 -23.07
N SER A 51 16.52 -41.34 -22.45
CA SER A 51 15.36 -41.00 -21.61
C SER A 51 14.36 -39.96 -22.18
N PHE A 52 14.58 -39.47 -23.40
CA PHE A 52 13.68 -38.45 -24.01
C PHE A 52 12.79 -38.99 -25.18
N LEU A 53 12.79 -40.27 -25.48
CA LEU A 53 12.09 -40.82 -26.65
C LEU A 53 10.90 -41.73 -26.36
N ASN A 54 10.43 -41.84 -25.11
CA ASN A 54 9.27 -42.72 -24.81
C ASN A 54 8.00 -41.98 -24.37
N MET A 55 7.80 -40.74 -24.81
CA MET A 55 6.54 -40.01 -24.56
C MET A 55 5.93 -39.44 -25.82
N LYS A 56 5.81 -40.31 -26.87
CA LYS A 56 4.96 -40.04 -28.03
C LYS A 56 4.33 -41.36 -28.49
N ARG A 57 3.12 -41.64 -28.03
CA ARG A 57 2.00 -42.26 -28.71
C ARG A 57 0.94 -42.75 -27.73
N SER A 58 -0.02 -41.91 -27.45
CA SER A 58 -1.44 -42.31 -27.36
C SER A 58 -2.29 -41.09 -27.69
N SER A 59 -2.61 -40.97 -28.96
CA SER A 59 -3.67 -40.12 -29.46
C SER A 59 -5.00 -40.75 -29.08
N SER A 60 -5.67 -40.24 -28.08
CA SER A 60 -7.12 -40.36 -27.99
C SER A 60 -7.67 -38.96 -27.80
N LEU A 61 -8.34 -38.46 -28.83
CA LEU A 61 -9.16 -37.25 -28.76
C LEU A 61 -10.14 -37.41 -27.61
N SER A 62 -9.98 -36.62 -26.57
CA SER A 62 -11.06 -36.20 -25.73
C SER A 62 -11.01 -34.68 -25.65
N THR A 63 -11.94 -34.09 -26.37
CA THR A 63 -12.36 -32.70 -26.18
C THR A 63 -12.88 -32.54 -24.74
N LYS A 64 -11.97 -32.37 -23.77
CA LYS A 64 -12.30 -31.90 -22.43
C LYS A 64 -11.83 -30.45 -22.27
N SER A 65 -12.80 -29.60 -22.40
CA SER A 65 -13.01 -28.25 -21.81
C SER A 65 -11.79 -27.41 -21.51
N ARG A 66 -11.57 -26.43 -22.36
CA ARG A 66 -10.87 -25.16 -22.08
C ARG A 66 -11.53 -24.30 -20.93
N LYS A 67 -12.20 -24.93 -19.98
CA LYS A 67 -12.90 -24.25 -18.89
C LYS A 67 -12.09 -24.17 -17.58
N ASP A 68 -11.07 -25.00 -17.41
CA ASP A 68 -10.34 -25.08 -16.14
C ASP A 68 -9.12 -24.16 -16.05
N ASP A 69 -8.61 -23.62 -17.17
CA ASP A 69 -7.43 -22.74 -17.17
C ASP A 69 -7.72 -21.29 -16.71
N LYS A 70 -8.99 -20.90 -16.55
CA LYS A 70 -9.34 -19.51 -16.26
C LYS A 70 -9.21 -19.12 -14.78
N ASN A 71 -8.88 -20.05 -13.88
CA ASN A 71 -8.90 -19.79 -12.44
C ASN A 71 -7.62 -20.25 -11.70
N LYS A 72 -6.55 -20.60 -12.42
CA LYS A 72 -5.29 -21.11 -11.81
C LYS A 72 -4.66 -20.14 -10.81
N TYR A 73 -4.80 -18.85 -11.05
CA TYR A 73 -4.22 -17.78 -10.26
C TYR A 73 -5.26 -16.90 -9.54
N ALA A 74 -6.48 -17.41 -9.33
CA ALA A 74 -7.54 -16.68 -8.66
C ALA A 74 -7.29 -16.51 -7.14
N TYR A 75 -6.47 -17.38 -6.56
CA TYR A 75 -6.01 -17.36 -5.19
C TYR A 75 -4.57 -17.84 -5.12
N ILE A 76 -3.72 -17.09 -4.42
CA ILE A 76 -2.31 -17.40 -4.20
C ILE A 76 -2.11 -17.66 -2.72
N PRO A 77 -1.76 -18.90 -2.32
CA PRO A 77 -1.55 -19.23 -0.91
C PRO A 77 -0.16 -18.81 -0.42
N ASP A 78 -0.02 -18.59 0.88
CA ASP A 78 1.22 -18.33 1.61
C ASP A 78 2.11 -19.59 1.65
N ASN A 79 2.89 -19.82 0.61
CA ASN A 79 3.64 -21.08 0.42
C ASN A 79 5.06 -21.08 1.02
N TYR A 80 5.56 -19.92 1.44
CA TYR A 80 6.96 -19.78 1.88
C TYR A 80 7.05 -19.55 3.38
N SER A 81 8.06 -20.19 4.00
CA SER A 81 8.31 -20.11 5.45
C SER A 81 9.57 -19.32 5.81
N SER A 82 10.37 -18.92 4.82
CA SER A 82 11.57 -18.11 5.04
C SER A 82 11.83 -17.14 3.88
N LEU A 83 12.57 -16.07 4.16
CA LEU A 83 12.95 -15.07 3.18
C LEU A 83 13.87 -15.63 2.10
N GLU A 84 14.73 -16.59 2.44
CA GLU A 84 15.60 -17.29 1.48
C GLU A 84 14.77 -18.03 0.44
N GLN A 85 13.72 -18.77 0.87
CA GLN A 85 12.81 -19.47 -0.04
C GLN A 85 12.12 -18.51 -1.00
N VAL A 86 11.63 -17.36 -0.52
CA VAL A 86 11.02 -16.33 -1.36
C VAL A 86 12.04 -15.77 -2.35
N THR A 87 13.24 -15.43 -1.89
CA THR A 87 14.32 -14.88 -2.74
C THR A 87 14.72 -15.86 -3.85
N ASP A 88 14.84 -17.15 -3.53
CA ASP A 88 15.15 -18.19 -4.53
C ASP A 88 13.99 -18.39 -5.52
N ALA A 89 12.74 -18.30 -5.04
CA ALA A 89 11.56 -18.36 -5.90
C ALA A 89 11.45 -17.16 -6.83
N LEU A 90 11.75 -15.94 -6.35
CA LEU A 90 11.80 -14.72 -7.18
C LEU A 90 12.81 -14.86 -8.31
N ARG A 91 14.03 -15.32 -7.99
CA ARG A 91 15.06 -15.61 -9.02
C ARG A 91 14.61 -16.71 -9.98
N GLY A 92 14.03 -17.78 -9.43
CA GLY A 92 13.50 -18.91 -10.23
C GLY A 92 12.37 -18.51 -11.16
N SER A 93 11.56 -17.53 -10.80
CA SER A 93 10.51 -16.97 -11.64
C SER A 93 11.01 -16.01 -12.72
N GLY A 94 12.31 -15.65 -12.68
CA GLY A 94 12.93 -14.73 -13.62
C GLY A 94 12.71 -13.26 -13.26
N LEU A 95 12.25 -12.94 -12.04
CA LEU A 95 12.17 -11.57 -11.57
C LEU A 95 13.58 -11.10 -11.19
N GLU A 96 14.17 -10.27 -12.03
CA GLU A 96 15.47 -9.64 -11.78
C GLU A 96 15.31 -8.26 -11.14
N SER A 97 14.28 -7.54 -11.52
CA SER A 97 13.96 -6.19 -11.04
C SER A 97 12.46 -5.92 -11.04
N SER A 98 12.05 -4.95 -10.22
CA SER A 98 10.69 -4.39 -10.17
C SER A 98 10.78 -2.87 -10.03
N ASN A 99 9.69 -2.18 -10.28
CA ASN A 99 9.55 -0.75 -9.99
C ASN A 99 8.58 -0.57 -8.83
N LEU A 100 8.90 0.31 -7.91
CA LEU A 100 8.10 0.56 -6.72
C LEU A 100 7.24 1.81 -6.89
N ILE A 101 6.03 1.77 -6.33
CA ILE A 101 5.14 2.92 -6.19
C ILE A 101 4.66 2.93 -4.74
N LEU A 102 4.62 4.10 -4.10
CA LEU A 102 4.21 4.23 -2.71
C LEU A 102 2.97 5.11 -2.58
N GLY A 103 1.96 4.64 -1.84
CA GLY A 103 0.78 5.38 -1.46
C GLY A 103 0.66 5.53 0.06
N ILE A 104 0.47 6.76 0.54
CA ILE A 104 0.35 7.07 1.97
C ILE A 104 -1.04 7.62 2.26
N ASP A 105 -1.69 7.01 3.25
CA ASP A 105 -3.01 7.40 3.72
C ASP A 105 -2.93 8.60 4.67
N PHE A 106 -3.56 9.72 4.28
CA PHE A 106 -3.70 10.93 5.08
C PHE A 106 -5.16 11.18 5.52
N THR A 107 -5.90 10.11 5.77
CA THR A 107 -7.27 10.23 6.27
C THR A 107 -7.30 10.55 7.76
N LYS A 108 -8.43 11.12 8.17
CA LYS A 108 -8.61 11.65 9.54
C LYS A 108 -8.64 10.57 10.62
N SER A 109 -8.88 9.31 10.26
CA SER A 109 -8.79 8.15 11.17
C SER A 109 -7.43 8.06 11.86
N ASN A 110 -6.36 8.45 11.18
CA ASN A 110 -5.00 8.49 11.72
C ASN A 110 -4.85 9.30 13.02
N GLU A 111 -5.79 10.21 13.35
CA GLU A 111 -5.77 10.94 14.61
C GLU A 111 -6.15 10.08 15.83
N TRP A 112 -6.84 8.95 15.63
CA TRP A 112 -7.34 8.11 16.74
C TRP A 112 -7.03 6.60 16.63
N THR A 113 -6.55 6.11 15.48
CA THR A 113 -6.15 4.71 15.28
C THR A 113 -4.77 4.38 15.88
N GLY A 114 -4.12 5.35 16.50
CA GLY A 114 -2.93 5.16 17.34
C GLY A 114 -3.22 5.07 18.84
N LYS A 115 -4.49 4.80 19.24
CA LYS A 115 -4.92 4.84 20.63
C LYS A 115 -4.20 3.80 21.50
N VAL A 116 -4.03 2.60 21.01
CA VAL A 116 -3.33 1.50 21.71
C VAL A 116 -1.88 1.40 21.24
N SER A 117 -1.67 1.29 19.92
CA SER A 117 -0.35 1.01 19.34
C SER A 117 0.62 2.18 19.38
N PHE A 118 0.13 3.43 19.53
CA PHE A 118 0.98 4.63 19.51
C PHE A 118 0.66 5.62 20.66
N ASN A 119 0.32 5.12 21.83
CA ASN A 119 0.11 5.91 23.07
C ASN A 119 -0.90 7.04 22.89
N ASN A 120 -2.03 6.80 22.23
CA ASN A 120 -3.10 7.76 21.96
C ASN A 120 -2.64 9.01 21.21
N ARG A 121 -1.65 8.87 20.31
CA ARG A 121 -1.17 9.92 19.42
C ARG A 121 -1.67 9.69 18.01
N SER A 122 -1.73 10.75 17.22
CA SER A 122 -1.90 10.62 15.76
C SER A 122 -0.76 9.79 15.20
N LEU A 123 -1.08 8.87 14.28
CA LEU A 123 -0.09 8.00 13.65
C LEU A 123 0.92 8.78 12.79
N HIS A 124 0.58 10.01 12.37
CA HIS A 124 1.47 10.93 11.67
C HIS A 124 2.23 11.91 12.60
N ALA A 125 2.08 11.79 13.92
CA ALA A 125 2.76 12.73 14.83
C ALA A 125 4.29 12.64 14.68
N ILE A 126 4.94 13.73 14.34
CA ILE A 126 6.41 13.83 14.27
C ILE A 126 6.94 14.08 15.69
N THR A 127 7.80 13.19 16.15
CA THR A 127 8.42 13.23 17.50
C THR A 127 9.89 12.82 17.41
N ASP A 128 10.59 12.80 18.56
CA ASP A 128 11.99 12.31 18.62
C ASP A 128 12.13 10.83 18.25
N SER A 129 11.07 10.05 18.39
CA SER A 129 11.01 8.65 17.95
C SER A 129 10.17 8.52 16.69
N PRO A 130 10.58 7.65 15.73
CA PRO A 130 9.83 7.46 14.49
C PRO A 130 8.38 7.05 14.75
N ASN A 131 7.45 7.67 14.02
CA ASN A 131 6.05 7.29 14.03
C ASN A 131 5.81 5.97 13.26
N PRO A 132 4.60 5.36 13.34
CA PRO A 132 4.31 4.10 12.64
C PRO A 132 4.54 4.13 11.14
N TYR A 133 4.23 5.25 10.46
CA TYR A 133 4.49 5.40 9.01
C TYR A 133 5.97 5.50 8.71
N GLU A 134 6.74 6.28 9.46
CA GLU A 134 8.20 6.37 9.30
C GLU A 134 8.86 5.00 9.47
N LYS A 135 8.43 4.22 10.48
CA LYS A 135 8.92 2.84 10.69
C LYS A 135 8.55 1.92 9.53
N ALA A 136 7.29 1.98 9.07
CA ALA A 136 6.84 1.16 7.96
C ALA A 136 7.62 1.51 6.67
N ILE A 137 7.76 2.80 6.33
CA ILE A 137 8.52 3.26 5.16
C ILE A 137 9.97 2.78 5.25
N SER A 138 10.62 2.90 6.42
CA SER A 138 12.01 2.48 6.62
C SER A 138 12.18 0.98 6.38
N ILE A 139 11.34 0.14 6.99
CA ILE A 139 11.43 -1.32 6.88
C ILE A 139 11.04 -1.80 5.48
N ILE A 140 10.03 -1.17 4.84
CA ILE A 140 9.67 -1.42 3.44
C ILE A 140 10.87 -1.10 2.54
N GLY A 141 11.53 0.04 2.77
CA GLY A 141 12.73 0.42 2.04
C GLY A 141 13.83 -0.63 2.13
N GLU A 142 14.15 -1.09 3.33
CA GLU A 142 15.15 -2.14 3.52
C GLU A 142 14.75 -3.46 2.86
N THR A 143 13.45 -3.78 2.84
CA THR A 143 12.91 -5.03 2.28
C THR A 143 12.87 -5.01 0.75
N LEU A 144 12.38 -3.93 0.15
CA LEU A 144 12.04 -3.86 -1.28
C LEU A 144 13.09 -3.12 -2.13
N ALA A 145 13.90 -2.21 -1.54
CA ALA A 145 14.95 -1.52 -2.31
C ALA A 145 15.90 -2.45 -3.08
N PRO A 146 16.26 -3.67 -2.60
CA PRO A 146 17.09 -4.58 -3.40
C PRO A 146 16.43 -5.08 -4.70
N PHE A 147 15.13 -4.93 -4.85
CA PHE A 147 14.35 -5.32 -6.03
C PHE A 147 13.96 -4.13 -6.90
N ASP A 148 14.20 -2.88 -6.44
CA ASP A 148 13.91 -1.67 -7.20
C ASP A 148 15.09 -1.36 -8.14
N ASP A 149 14.79 -1.27 -9.44
CA ASP A 149 15.83 -1.26 -10.48
C ASP A 149 16.46 0.13 -10.64
N ASP A 150 15.64 1.16 -10.67
CA ASP A 150 16.07 2.52 -10.96
C ASP A 150 16.15 3.43 -9.73
N ASN A 151 15.72 2.94 -8.56
CA ASN A 151 15.66 3.68 -7.31
C ASN A 151 14.81 4.96 -7.40
N LEU A 152 13.83 4.98 -8.35
CA LEU A 152 12.90 6.08 -8.57
C LEU A 152 11.50 5.67 -8.09
N ILE A 153 11.09 6.20 -6.95
CA ILE A 153 9.86 5.81 -6.27
C ILE A 153 8.80 6.91 -6.41
N PRO A 154 7.82 6.78 -7.32
CA PRO A 154 6.64 7.64 -7.34
C PRO A 154 5.89 7.52 -6.02
N CYS A 155 5.71 8.65 -5.32
CA CYS A 155 5.07 8.70 -4.02
C CYS A 155 3.82 9.56 -4.06
N PHE A 156 2.71 9.00 -3.57
CA PHE A 156 1.41 9.65 -3.53
C PHE A 156 0.87 9.72 -2.11
N GLY A 157 0.24 10.85 -1.79
CA GLY A 157 -0.67 10.96 -0.66
C GLY A 157 -2.13 10.98 -1.13
N PHE A 158 -3.03 10.46 -0.31
CA PHE A 158 -4.47 10.45 -0.57
C PHE A 158 -5.27 10.60 0.72
N GLY A 159 -6.55 10.98 0.61
CA GLY A 159 -7.47 11.05 1.76
C GLY A 159 -7.37 12.35 2.57
N ASP A 160 -6.54 13.30 2.16
CA ASP A 160 -6.45 14.62 2.78
C ASP A 160 -7.58 15.57 2.33
N ALA A 161 -7.63 16.77 2.90
CA ALA A 161 -8.67 17.75 2.60
C ALA A 161 -8.68 18.26 1.16
N THR A 162 -7.64 17.99 0.37
CA THR A 162 -7.56 18.41 -1.03
C THR A 162 -7.91 17.30 -2.00
N THR A 163 -7.70 16.06 -1.63
CA THR A 163 -7.89 14.88 -2.49
C THR A 163 -9.12 14.05 -2.14
N HIS A 164 -9.51 14.00 -0.88
CA HIS A 164 -10.60 13.15 -0.40
C HIS A 164 -10.48 11.70 -0.93
N ASP A 165 -11.59 11.12 -1.41
CA ASP A 165 -11.64 9.80 -2.05
C ASP A 165 -11.60 9.86 -3.60
N GLN A 166 -11.18 11.00 -4.18
CA GLN A 166 -11.26 11.25 -5.63
C GLN A 166 -9.91 11.28 -6.32
N GLU A 167 -8.88 11.82 -5.67
CA GLU A 167 -7.60 12.13 -6.27
C GLU A 167 -6.43 11.70 -5.38
N VAL A 168 -5.21 11.89 -5.89
CA VAL A 168 -3.95 11.77 -5.15
C VAL A 168 -3.13 13.03 -5.32
N PHE A 169 -2.18 13.28 -4.43
CA PHE A 169 -1.16 14.32 -4.62
C PHE A 169 0.25 13.71 -4.64
N ASN A 170 1.16 14.32 -5.39
CA ASN A 170 2.57 13.94 -5.44
C ASN A 170 3.33 14.42 -4.19
N PHE A 171 4.46 13.78 -3.88
CA PHE A 171 5.36 14.26 -2.84
C PHE A 171 6.27 15.39 -3.31
N HIS A 172 6.51 15.53 -4.62
CA HIS A 172 7.21 16.66 -5.24
C HIS A 172 6.25 17.55 -6.04
N GLU A 173 6.52 18.87 -6.07
CA GLU A 173 5.67 19.84 -6.76
C GLU A 173 5.67 19.64 -8.29
N ASP A 174 6.79 19.23 -8.85
CA ASP A 174 6.98 18.94 -10.28
C ASP A 174 6.49 17.53 -10.68
N GLY A 175 6.04 16.73 -9.70
CA GLY A 175 5.59 15.36 -9.92
C GLY A 175 6.71 14.36 -10.16
N SER A 176 7.99 14.73 -9.93
CA SER A 176 9.11 13.80 -9.99
C SER A 176 9.01 12.71 -8.91
N PRO A 177 9.52 11.49 -9.18
CA PRO A 177 9.64 10.45 -8.16
C PRO A 177 10.68 10.81 -7.11
N CYS A 178 10.60 10.17 -5.93
CA CYS A 178 11.65 10.25 -4.91
C CYS A 178 12.82 9.34 -5.28
N HIS A 179 14.05 9.78 -5.00
CA HIS A 179 15.28 8.99 -5.18
C HIS A 179 15.55 8.14 -3.92
N GLY A 180 15.00 6.94 -3.92
CA GLY A 180 15.14 5.98 -2.80
C GLY A 180 14.36 6.37 -1.55
N PHE A 181 14.37 5.47 -0.58
CA PHE A 181 13.55 5.60 0.62
C PHE A 181 14.00 6.67 1.62
N GLU A 182 15.25 7.13 1.56
CA GLU A 182 15.72 8.27 2.39
C GLU A 182 15.03 9.57 1.95
N GLU A 183 14.90 9.79 0.65
CA GLU A 183 14.16 10.95 0.14
C GLU A 183 12.66 10.79 0.38
N VAL A 184 12.10 9.58 0.26
CA VAL A 184 10.70 9.30 0.62
C VAL A 184 10.42 9.76 2.05
N LEU A 185 11.25 9.38 3.03
CA LEU A 185 11.12 9.78 4.43
C LEU A 185 11.23 11.30 4.62
N THR A 186 12.15 11.95 3.92
CA THR A 186 12.32 13.40 3.96
C THR A 186 11.09 14.12 3.41
N CYS A 187 10.57 13.67 2.27
CA CYS A 187 9.36 14.21 1.65
C CYS A 187 8.12 13.94 2.50
N TYR A 188 8.00 12.73 3.07
CA TYR A 188 6.91 12.38 3.98
C TYR A 188 6.82 13.35 5.17
N LYS A 189 7.93 13.63 5.85
CA LYS A 189 7.97 14.59 6.98
C LYS A 189 7.50 15.98 6.55
N ARG A 190 8.01 16.47 5.42
CA ARG A 190 7.59 17.76 4.84
C ARG A 190 6.09 17.81 4.52
N VAL A 191 5.53 16.71 3.99
CA VAL A 191 4.09 16.59 3.71
C VAL A 191 3.29 16.63 4.99
N VAL A 192 3.66 15.84 6.02
CA VAL A 192 2.95 15.76 7.31
C VAL A 192 2.82 17.12 7.97
N GLU A 193 3.83 17.99 7.88
CA GLU A 193 3.79 19.34 8.45
C GLU A 193 2.70 20.25 7.83
N ASN A 194 2.29 19.94 6.61
CA ASN A 194 1.44 20.83 5.80
C ASN A 194 0.07 20.22 5.45
N VAL A 195 -0.07 18.90 5.56
CA VAL A 195 -1.30 18.18 5.20
C VAL A 195 -2.40 18.42 6.24
N GLN A 196 -3.63 18.47 5.76
CA GLN A 196 -4.83 18.45 6.59
C GLN A 196 -5.55 17.12 6.39
N LEU A 197 -5.55 16.29 7.43
CA LEU A 197 -6.20 14.99 7.39
C LEU A 197 -7.72 15.14 7.18
N ALA A 198 -8.29 14.33 6.29
CA ALA A 198 -9.72 14.37 5.96
C ALA A 198 -10.26 12.95 5.71
N GLY A 199 -10.81 12.67 4.54
CA GLY A 199 -11.43 11.41 4.15
C GLY A 199 -12.59 11.66 3.20
N PRO A 200 -13.36 10.66 2.88
CA PRO A 200 -13.33 9.28 3.36
C PRO A 200 -12.14 8.47 2.80
N THR A 201 -11.81 7.33 3.46
CA THR A 201 -10.74 6.42 3.00
C THR A 201 -11.21 5.62 1.78
N SER A 202 -10.44 5.70 0.69
CA SER A 202 -10.60 4.88 -0.51
C SER A 202 -9.23 4.66 -1.14
N TYR A 203 -8.92 3.42 -1.51
CA TYR A 203 -7.66 3.11 -2.20
C TYR A 203 -7.77 3.26 -3.72
N ALA A 204 -8.98 3.44 -4.25
CA ALA A 204 -9.20 3.58 -5.70
C ALA A 204 -8.32 4.66 -6.36
N PRO A 205 -8.17 5.88 -5.82
CA PRO A 205 -7.37 6.92 -6.47
C PRO A 205 -5.90 6.53 -6.63
N VAL A 206 -5.28 5.94 -5.59
CA VAL A 206 -3.86 5.54 -5.65
C VAL A 206 -3.64 4.32 -6.53
N VAL A 207 -4.57 3.35 -6.53
CA VAL A 207 -4.53 2.20 -7.45
C VAL A 207 -4.63 2.67 -8.90
N ASN A 208 -5.53 3.59 -9.21
CA ASN A 208 -5.67 4.15 -10.56
C ASN A 208 -4.44 4.98 -10.97
N ALA A 209 -3.79 5.68 -10.04
CA ALA A 209 -2.52 6.36 -10.29
C ALA A 209 -1.41 5.36 -10.63
N ALA A 210 -1.33 4.24 -9.91
CA ALA A 210 -0.39 3.17 -10.20
C ALA A 210 -0.66 2.51 -11.57
N ILE A 211 -1.89 2.22 -11.93
CA ILE A 211 -2.27 1.72 -13.27
C ILE A 211 -1.77 2.68 -14.37
N ASN A 212 -1.96 3.98 -14.17
CA ASN A 212 -1.50 4.99 -15.14
C ASN A 212 0.04 5.04 -15.26
N ILE A 213 0.79 4.76 -14.18
CA ILE A 213 2.26 4.62 -14.23
C ILE A 213 2.66 3.37 -15.03
N VAL A 214 2.07 2.22 -14.73
CA VAL A 214 2.33 0.97 -15.44
C VAL A 214 2.07 1.12 -16.94
N GLU A 215 0.98 1.76 -17.31
CA GLU A 215 0.66 2.02 -18.73
C GLU A 215 1.73 2.92 -19.38
N LYS A 216 2.17 3.99 -18.70
CA LYS A 216 3.21 4.91 -19.18
C LYS A 216 4.59 4.28 -19.25
N SER A 217 4.91 3.31 -18.40
CA SER A 217 6.18 2.58 -18.43
C SER A 217 6.28 1.58 -19.58
N GLY A 218 5.22 1.43 -20.37
CA GLY A 218 5.17 0.41 -21.41
C GLY A 218 4.83 -0.99 -20.88
N GLY A 219 4.15 -1.09 -19.73
CA GLY A 219 3.74 -2.36 -19.13
C GLY A 219 4.87 -3.10 -18.40
N GLN A 220 5.77 -2.36 -17.77
CA GLN A 220 6.78 -2.94 -16.87
C GLN A 220 6.12 -3.43 -15.57
N PHE A 221 6.76 -4.39 -14.91
CA PHE A 221 6.29 -4.91 -13.63
C PHE A 221 6.44 -3.87 -12.51
N HIS A 222 5.36 -3.63 -11.77
CA HIS A 222 5.35 -2.69 -10.65
C HIS A 222 4.74 -3.32 -9.40
N ILE A 223 5.23 -2.86 -8.27
CA ILE A 223 4.69 -3.16 -6.94
C ILE A 223 4.17 -1.84 -6.35
N LEU A 224 2.86 -1.75 -6.13
CA LEU A 224 2.24 -0.66 -5.38
C LEU A 224 2.19 -1.04 -3.91
N VAL A 225 2.88 -0.30 -3.05
CA VAL A 225 2.77 -0.41 -1.60
C VAL A 225 1.87 0.71 -1.09
N ILE A 226 0.77 0.35 -0.45
CA ILE A 226 -0.14 1.29 0.21
C ILE A 226 0.05 1.16 1.72
N ILE A 227 0.39 2.25 2.42
CA ILE A 227 0.46 2.27 3.89
C ILE A 227 -0.76 3.03 4.40
N ALA A 228 -1.58 2.37 5.21
CA ALA A 228 -2.84 2.90 5.71
C ALA A 228 -3.11 2.47 7.16
N ASP A 229 -3.98 3.21 7.86
CA ASP A 229 -4.31 3.01 9.27
C ASP A 229 -5.60 2.22 9.52
N GLY A 230 -6.34 1.91 8.48
CA GLY A 230 -7.64 1.28 8.59
C GLY A 230 -8.19 0.79 7.26
N GLN A 231 -9.41 0.31 7.34
CA GLN A 231 -10.14 -0.19 6.19
C GLN A 231 -10.79 0.95 5.39
N VAL A 232 -11.20 0.66 4.17
CA VAL A 232 -11.99 1.55 3.33
C VAL A 232 -13.23 2.02 4.09
N THR A 233 -13.54 3.31 3.98
CA THR A 233 -14.69 3.89 4.72
C THR A 233 -15.99 3.23 4.33
N ARG A 234 -16.70 2.74 5.35
CA ARG A 234 -18.04 2.20 5.23
C ARG A 234 -19.05 3.16 5.86
N SER A 235 -20.04 3.57 5.10
CA SER A 235 -21.12 4.40 5.64
C SER A 235 -21.92 3.63 6.70
N VAL A 236 -22.29 4.30 7.77
CA VAL A 236 -23.18 3.73 8.81
C VAL A 236 -24.55 3.27 8.28
N ASN A 237 -24.89 3.68 7.06
CA ASN A 237 -26.14 3.30 6.37
C ASN A 237 -25.96 2.07 5.47
N THR A 238 -24.72 1.62 5.24
CA THR A 238 -24.46 0.44 4.44
C THR A 238 -24.81 -0.79 5.27
N SER A 239 -25.74 -1.61 4.82
CA SER A 239 -26.07 -2.88 5.49
C SER A 239 -24.86 -3.82 5.44
N ASP A 240 -24.77 -4.82 6.35
CA ASP A 240 -23.65 -5.77 6.38
C ASP A 240 -23.49 -6.59 5.09
N ARG A 241 -24.51 -6.56 4.23
CA ARG A 241 -24.54 -7.29 2.94
C ARG A 241 -24.25 -6.38 1.73
N GLU A 242 -24.17 -5.08 1.92
CA GLU A 242 -23.94 -4.11 0.85
C GLU A 242 -22.54 -3.49 0.97
N LEU A 243 -21.95 -3.15 -0.14
CA LEU A 243 -20.68 -2.44 -0.22
C LEU A 243 -20.93 -0.93 -0.23
N SER A 244 -20.13 -0.17 0.50
CA SER A 244 -20.11 1.29 0.39
C SER A 244 -19.62 1.72 -1.01
N LEU A 245 -19.84 2.98 -1.36
CA LEU A 245 -19.33 3.53 -2.63
C LEU A 245 -17.80 3.45 -2.69
N GLN A 246 -17.11 3.71 -1.57
CA GLN A 246 -15.65 3.65 -1.47
C GLN A 246 -15.14 2.20 -1.61
N GLU A 247 -15.82 1.23 -0.99
CA GLU A 247 -15.52 -0.20 -1.17
C GLU A 247 -15.71 -0.62 -2.62
N GLN A 248 -16.83 -0.26 -3.25
CA GLN A 248 -17.12 -0.58 -4.66
C GLN A 248 -16.05 -0.01 -5.60
N LYS A 249 -15.66 1.27 -5.43
CA LYS A 249 -14.62 1.91 -6.22
C LYS A 249 -13.27 1.21 -6.02
N THR A 250 -12.89 0.92 -4.78
CA THR A 250 -11.63 0.25 -4.45
C THR A 250 -11.56 -1.15 -5.05
N ILE A 251 -12.62 -1.95 -4.89
CA ILE A 251 -12.73 -3.29 -5.50
C ILE A 251 -12.60 -3.19 -7.02
N SER A 252 -13.33 -2.28 -7.65
CA SER A 252 -13.29 -2.10 -9.11
C SER A 252 -11.89 -1.75 -9.60
N SER A 253 -11.17 -0.87 -8.88
CA SER A 253 -9.79 -0.50 -9.24
C SER A 253 -8.80 -1.65 -9.04
N ILE A 254 -8.93 -2.47 -8.00
CA ILE A 254 -8.08 -3.65 -7.79
C ILE A 254 -8.34 -4.70 -8.88
N VAL A 255 -9.61 -4.93 -9.25
CA VAL A 255 -9.97 -5.83 -10.35
C VAL A 255 -9.39 -5.33 -11.68
N GLU A 256 -9.48 -4.02 -11.95
CA GLU A 256 -8.89 -3.42 -13.14
C GLU A 256 -7.35 -3.55 -13.11
N ALA A 257 -6.71 -3.31 -11.97
CA ALA A 257 -5.26 -3.46 -11.81
C ALA A 257 -4.75 -4.86 -12.18
N SER A 258 -5.58 -5.91 -12.01
CA SER A 258 -5.23 -7.28 -12.41
C SER A 258 -5.10 -7.48 -13.93
N LEU A 259 -5.49 -6.49 -14.73
CA LEU A 259 -5.27 -6.51 -16.21
C LEU A 259 -3.88 -5.99 -16.61
N TYR A 260 -3.11 -5.51 -15.64
CA TYR A 260 -1.79 -4.90 -15.78
C TYR A 260 -0.74 -5.70 -15.00
N PRO A 261 0.55 -5.60 -15.32
CA PRO A 261 1.62 -6.20 -14.52
C PRO A 261 1.85 -5.40 -13.21
N LEU A 262 0.81 -5.35 -12.37
CA LEU A 262 0.75 -4.58 -11.13
C LEU A 262 0.28 -5.46 -9.98
N VAL A 263 1.09 -5.56 -8.94
CA VAL A 263 0.72 -6.16 -7.66
C VAL A 263 0.58 -5.09 -6.59
N ILE A 264 -0.27 -5.34 -5.61
CA ILE A 264 -0.64 -4.37 -4.57
C ILE A 264 -0.38 -5.00 -3.20
N ILE A 265 0.44 -4.34 -2.38
CA ILE A 265 0.68 -4.72 -0.98
C ILE A 265 0.07 -3.63 -0.11
N LEU A 266 -0.98 -3.96 0.64
CA LEU A 266 -1.55 -3.08 1.65
C LEU A 266 -0.90 -3.35 3.01
N VAL A 267 -0.20 -2.36 3.54
CA VAL A 267 0.50 -2.40 4.83
C VAL A 267 -0.33 -1.66 5.87
N GLY A 268 -0.87 -2.41 6.83
CA GLY A 268 -1.71 -1.88 7.89
C GLY A 268 -0.90 -1.39 9.09
N VAL A 269 -0.95 -0.08 9.39
CA VAL A 269 -0.36 0.55 10.57
C VAL A 269 -1.44 0.99 11.56
N GLY A 270 -1.12 1.09 12.86
CA GLY A 270 -2.09 1.47 13.88
C GLY A 270 -3.00 0.35 14.36
N ASP A 271 -4.11 0.73 14.98
CA ASP A 271 -5.00 -0.20 15.71
C ASP A 271 -6.04 -0.89 14.81
N GLY A 272 -6.19 -0.48 13.56
CA GLY A 272 -7.21 -0.99 12.64
C GLY A 272 -8.60 -0.37 12.90
N PRO A 273 -9.69 -1.08 12.65
CA PRO A 273 -9.85 -2.54 12.51
C PRO A 273 -9.30 -3.12 11.20
N TRP A 274 -8.87 -4.41 11.25
CA TRP A 274 -8.25 -5.11 10.11
C TRP A 274 -9.04 -6.35 9.65
N ASP A 275 -10.12 -6.71 10.35
CA ASP A 275 -10.88 -7.93 10.05
C ASP A 275 -11.51 -7.88 8.67
N ASP A 276 -12.03 -6.71 8.27
CA ASP A 276 -12.58 -6.54 6.94
C ASP A 276 -11.50 -6.57 5.84
N MET A 277 -10.26 -6.12 6.12
CA MET A 277 -9.18 -6.17 5.15
C MET A 277 -8.66 -7.59 4.89
N ARG A 278 -8.61 -8.45 5.91
CA ARG A 278 -8.35 -9.88 5.73
C ARG A 278 -9.43 -10.56 4.90
N ASN A 279 -10.70 -10.27 5.24
CA ASN A 279 -11.84 -10.74 4.46
C ASN A 279 -11.96 -10.09 3.09
N PHE A 280 -11.36 -8.91 2.89
CA PHE A 280 -11.40 -8.17 1.64
C PHE A 280 -10.61 -8.90 0.56
N ASP A 281 -9.44 -9.43 0.90
CA ASP A 281 -8.61 -10.24 0.03
C ASP A 281 -9.37 -11.49 -0.45
N ASP A 282 -9.97 -12.24 0.50
CA ASP A 282 -10.78 -13.44 0.21
C ASP A 282 -12.08 -13.14 -0.57
N LYS A 283 -12.63 -11.92 -0.48
CA LYS A 283 -13.93 -11.54 -1.07
C LYS A 283 -13.84 -10.76 -2.37
N LEU A 284 -12.62 -10.49 -2.86
CA LEU A 284 -12.47 -9.80 -4.14
C LEU A 284 -13.12 -10.63 -5.27
N PRO A 285 -13.85 -9.99 -6.21
CA PRO A 285 -14.44 -10.69 -7.34
C PRO A 285 -13.38 -11.38 -8.21
N THR A 286 -13.83 -12.32 -9.04
CA THR A 286 -12.95 -12.98 -10.02
C THR A 286 -12.20 -11.94 -10.84
N ARG A 287 -10.88 -11.96 -10.76
CA ARG A 287 -9.93 -11.09 -11.44
C ARG A 287 -8.95 -11.91 -12.30
N LYS A 288 -8.08 -11.30 -13.07
CA LYS A 288 -7.15 -12.02 -13.97
C LYS A 288 -6.19 -12.91 -13.21
N PHE A 289 -5.66 -12.40 -12.11
CA PHE A 289 -4.86 -13.14 -11.12
C PHE A 289 -5.04 -12.46 -9.77
N ASP A 290 -4.64 -13.14 -8.73
CA ASP A 290 -4.57 -12.61 -7.38
C ASP A 290 -3.44 -11.59 -7.28
N ASN A 291 -3.80 -10.31 -7.27
CA ASN A 291 -2.88 -9.18 -7.35
C ASN A 291 -2.85 -8.31 -6.10
N PHE A 292 -3.48 -8.77 -5.00
CA PHE A 292 -3.62 -7.96 -3.79
C PHE A 292 -3.26 -8.78 -2.56
N GLN A 293 -2.44 -8.23 -1.66
CA GLN A 293 -2.04 -8.83 -0.41
C GLN A 293 -2.17 -7.83 0.73
N PHE A 294 -2.67 -8.27 1.90
CA PHE A 294 -2.72 -7.48 3.12
C PHE A 294 -1.68 -7.94 4.15
N VAL A 295 -0.89 -6.99 4.68
CA VAL A 295 0.12 -7.23 5.71
C VAL A 295 -0.15 -6.38 6.94
N ASN A 296 -0.48 -6.99 8.07
CA ASN A 296 -0.66 -6.29 9.34
C ASN A 296 0.70 -5.97 9.98
N PHE A 297 1.26 -4.81 9.63
CA PHE A 297 2.55 -4.31 10.15
C PHE A 297 2.54 -4.18 11.67
N THR A 298 1.54 -3.50 12.24
CA THR A 298 1.44 -3.30 13.69
C THR A 298 1.35 -4.63 14.44
N GLY A 299 0.59 -5.59 13.91
CA GLY A 299 0.49 -6.93 14.49
C GLY A 299 1.82 -7.69 14.47
N ILE A 300 2.63 -7.54 13.43
CA ILE A 300 3.97 -8.14 13.36
C ILE A 300 4.92 -7.45 14.34
N MET A 301 4.93 -6.11 14.37
CA MET A 301 5.81 -5.33 15.21
C MET A 301 5.49 -5.45 16.72
N SER A 302 4.26 -5.82 17.09
CA SER A 302 3.84 -6.02 18.48
C SER A 302 4.26 -7.37 19.07
N LYS A 303 4.70 -8.33 18.24
CA LYS A 303 5.15 -9.65 18.74
C LYS A 303 6.40 -9.51 19.61
N ASP A 304 6.54 -10.42 20.59
CA ASP A 304 7.75 -10.50 21.43
C ASP A 304 8.88 -11.20 20.68
N LEU A 305 9.47 -10.50 19.72
CA LEU A 305 10.58 -10.92 18.88
C LEU A 305 11.64 -9.83 18.87
N SER A 306 12.90 -10.20 18.60
CA SER A 306 13.95 -9.20 18.39
C SER A 306 13.68 -8.37 17.14
N PRO A 307 14.16 -7.10 17.06
CA PRO A 307 13.94 -6.25 15.88
C PRO A 307 14.27 -6.92 14.54
N PRO A 308 15.42 -7.60 14.35
CA PRO A 308 15.74 -8.28 13.10
C PRO A 308 14.76 -9.41 12.73
N HIS A 309 14.20 -10.09 13.74
CA HIS A 309 13.18 -11.13 13.47
C HIS A 309 11.83 -10.53 13.07
N LYS A 310 11.46 -9.37 13.63
CA LYS A 310 10.26 -8.64 13.21
C LYS A 310 10.37 -8.15 11.77
N GLU A 311 11.52 -7.58 11.42
CA GLU A 311 11.83 -7.11 10.05
C GLU A 311 11.80 -8.28 9.06
N ALA A 312 12.43 -9.40 9.39
CA ALA A 312 12.38 -10.60 8.55
C ALA A 312 10.97 -11.18 8.41
N ALA A 313 10.17 -11.17 9.48
CA ALA A 313 8.79 -11.63 9.44
C ALA A 313 7.92 -10.69 8.58
N PHE A 314 8.16 -9.39 8.63
CA PHE A 314 7.49 -8.43 7.76
C PHE A 314 7.91 -8.61 6.29
N ALA A 315 9.22 -8.72 6.03
CA ALA A 315 9.74 -8.95 4.70
C ALA A 315 9.16 -10.22 4.06
N LEU A 316 9.11 -11.31 4.83
CA LEU A 316 8.48 -12.55 4.38
C LEU A 316 7.00 -12.32 4.05
N ALA A 317 6.23 -11.73 4.96
CA ALA A 317 4.81 -11.48 4.75
C ALA A 317 4.53 -10.55 3.54
N ALA A 318 5.41 -9.59 3.25
CA ALA A 318 5.24 -8.66 2.13
C ALA A 318 5.62 -9.28 0.77
N LEU A 319 6.56 -10.23 0.75
CA LEU A 319 7.13 -10.74 -0.50
C LEU A 319 6.61 -12.12 -0.91
N MET A 320 5.96 -12.86 -0.02
CA MET A 320 5.70 -14.29 -0.20
C MET A 320 4.81 -14.64 -1.40
N GLU A 321 3.92 -13.74 -1.82
CA GLU A 321 3.06 -13.98 -2.99
C GLU A 321 3.68 -13.52 -4.31
N ILE A 322 4.63 -12.57 -4.28
CA ILE A 322 5.18 -11.95 -5.48
C ILE A 322 5.74 -12.95 -6.50
N PRO A 323 6.47 -14.03 -6.11
CA PRO A 323 6.97 -15.01 -7.09
C PRO A 323 5.86 -15.62 -7.92
N ILE A 324 4.74 -15.98 -7.30
CA ILE A 324 3.59 -16.62 -7.98
C ILE A 324 2.81 -15.58 -8.77
N GLN A 325 2.63 -14.37 -8.23
CA GLN A 325 2.00 -13.25 -8.93
C GLN A 325 2.78 -12.89 -10.20
N TYR A 326 4.12 -12.84 -10.12
CA TYR A 326 4.97 -12.56 -11.28
C TYR A 326 4.89 -13.68 -12.33
N MET A 327 4.87 -14.96 -11.91
CA MET A 327 4.62 -16.08 -12.82
C MET A 327 3.26 -15.98 -13.52
N ALA A 328 2.21 -15.60 -12.77
CA ALA A 328 0.88 -15.38 -13.33
C ALA A 328 0.89 -14.27 -14.39
N ILE A 329 1.54 -13.16 -14.12
CA ILE A 329 1.70 -12.01 -15.04
C ILE A 329 2.39 -12.47 -16.34
N ASN A 330 3.46 -13.27 -16.23
CA ASN A 330 4.17 -13.83 -17.38
C ASN A 330 3.29 -14.79 -18.21
N GLU A 331 2.65 -15.76 -17.55
CA GLU A 331 1.79 -16.75 -18.23
C GLU A 331 0.56 -16.09 -18.89
N LEU A 332 0.03 -15.02 -18.31
CA LEU A 332 -1.09 -14.25 -18.84
C LEU A 332 -0.67 -13.26 -19.95
N GLY A 333 0.63 -13.09 -20.20
CA GLY A 333 1.16 -12.19 -21.22
C GLY A 333 0.86 -10.72 -20.92
N LEU A 334 0.94 -10.30 -19.64
CA LEU A 334 0.67 -8.94 -19.22
C LEU A 334 1.90 -8.05 -19.33
N LEU A 335 3.13 -8.60 -19.21
CA LEU A 335 4.37 -7.83 -19.33
C LEU A 335 4.51 -7.22 -20.74
N GLY A 336 4.95 -5.96 -20.78
CA GLY A 336 5.14 -5.19 -22.01
C GLY A 336 3.82 -4.82 -22.72
N ARG A 337 2.68 -5.04 -22.08
CA ARG A 337 1.37 -4.76 -22.67
C ARG A 337 0.90 -3.35 -22.28
N VAL A 338 0.68 -2.54 -23.32
CA VAL A 338 0.00 -1.23 -23.23
C VAL A 338 -1.43 -1.41 -23.71
N THR A 339 -2.40 -1.07 -22.88
CA THR A 339 -3.84 -1.28 -23.18
C THR A 339 -4.49 -0.09 -23.85
N GLY A 340 -3.99 1.13 -23.60
CA GLY A 340 -4.60 2.38 -23.98
C GLY A 340 -5.86 2.76 -23.19
N ASN A 341 -6.24 1.94 -22.21
CA ASN A 341 -7.49 2.10 -21.44
C ASN A 341 -7.28 2.72 -20.05
N ALA A 342 -6.03 2.85 -19.60
CA ALA A 342 -5.74 3.43 -18.29
C ALA A 342 -6.33 4.84 -18.15
N MET A 343 -7.01 5.07 -17.04
CA MET A 343 -7.52 6.40 -16.71
C MET A 343 -6.34 7.39 -16.61
N LYS A 344 -6.43 8.52 -17.31
CA LYS A 344 -5.41 9.56 -17.20
C LYS A 344 -5.55 10.25 -15.85
N ILE A 345 -4.61 9.98 -14.96
CA ILE A 345 -4.52 10.62 -13.66
C ILE A 345 -3.54 11.77 -13.72
N SER A 346 -3.95 12.92 -13.19
CA SER A 346 -3.11 14.09 -12.99
C SER A 346 -3.05 14.38 -11.48
N PRO A 347 -2.03 13.86 -10.78
CA PRO A 347 -1.92 14.09 -9.35
C PRO A 347 -1.82 15.56 -9.00
N ARG A 348 -2.38 15.96 -7.85
CA ARG A 348 -2.22 17.33 -7.33
C ARG A 348 -0.77 17.57 -6.85
N PRO A 349 -0.33 18.83 -6.76
CA PRO A 349 0.90 19.16 -6.05
C PRO A 349 0.75 18.84 -4.55
N PRO A 350 1.88 18.66 -3.82
CA PRO A 350 1.85 18.42 -2.37
C PRO A 350 1.21 19.58 -1.60
N PRO A 351 0.63 19.34 -0.42
CA PRO A 351 0.12 20.38 0.46
C PRO A 351 1.19 21.41 0.80
N ARG A 352 0.82 22.70 0.74
CA ARG A 352 1.74 23.84 1.01
C ARG A 352 1.58 24.38 2.42
N PRO A 353 2.63 25.04 3.00
CA PRO A 353 2.55 25.72 4.29
C PRO A 353 1.41 26.72 4.32
N ARG A 354 0.65 26.73 5.41
CA ARG A 354 -0.37 27.75 5.67
C ARG A 354 0.33 29.09 5.95
N GLY A 355 0.46 29.95 4.93
CA GLY A 355 1.07 31.28 5.09
C GLY A 355 1.73 31.86 3.83
N GLY A 356 1.87 31.10 2.76
CA GLY A 356 2.32 31.60 1.46
C GLY A 356 1.17 32.29 0.74
N THR A 357 1.38 33.55 0.29
CA THR A 357 0.43 34.26 -0.58
C THR A 357 0.21 33.46 -1.86
N TYR A 358 -0.98 32.88 -1.97
CA TYR A 358 -1.43 32.16 -3.18
C TYR A 358 -1.61 33.16 -4.32
N VAL A 359 -0.89 32.95 -5.42
CA VAL A 359 -1.21 33.59 -6.71
C VAL A 359 -2.07 32.58 -7.49
N PRO A 360 -3.37 32.84 -7.68
CA PRO A 360 -4.27 31.86 -8.30
C PRO A 360 -3.97 31.76 -9.80
N HIS A 361 -3.62 30.56 -10.27
CA HIS A 361 -3.92 30.21 -11.65
C HIS A 361 -5.44 29.94 -11.73
N VAL A 362 -6.10 30.80 -12.47
CA VAL A 362 -7.54 30.84 -12.68
C VAL A 362 -8.02 29.54 -13.32
N ASN A 363 -8.85 28.76 -12.63
CA ASN A 363 -10.06 28.08 -13.10
C ASN A 363 -10.43 26.92 -12.17
N ASN A 364 -10.91 27.26 -10.98
CA ASN A 364 -12.02 26.60 -10.26
C ASN A 364 -12.15 27.24 -8.86
N PRO A 365 -13.34 27.54 -8.36
CA PRO A 365 -13.50 28.18 -7.06
C PRO A 365 -13.09 27.19 -5.93
N LEU A 366 -12.12 27.61 -5.09
CA LEU A 366 -11.76 26.93 -3.85
C LEU A 366 -12.96 26.93 -2.89
N PRO A 367 -13.26 25.80 -2.20
CA PRO A 367 -14.18 25.84 -1.08
C PRO A 367 -13.61 26.71 0.03
N THR A 368 -14.40 27.66 0.51
CA THR A 368 -14.07 28.57 1.61
C THR A 368 -14.03 27.83 2.94
N GLN A 369 -13.35 28.38 3.98
CA GLN A 369 -13.33 27.80 5.35
C GLN A 369 -14.74 27.55 5.93
N GLU A 370 -15.76 28.22 5.43
CA GLU A 370 -17.17 28.00 5.75
C GLU A 370 -17.69 26.64 5.28
N ASP A 371 -17.20 26.12 4.15
CA ASP A 371 -17.63 24.83 3.60
C ASP A 371 -17.09 23.62 4.37
N GLN A 372 -15.86 23.72 4.95
CA GLN A 372 -15.28 22.65 5.78
C GLN A 372 -16.02 22.47 7.11
N ASN A 373 -16.68 23.53 7.61
CA ASN A 373 -17.48 23.44 8.82
C ASN A 373 -18.88 22.87 8.57
N LYS A 374 -19.30 22.68 7.32
CA LYS A 374 -20.61 22.15 6.94
C LYS A 374 -20.66 20.62 6.87
N THR A 375 -19.58 19.95 6.60
CA THR A 375 -19.55 18.49 6.39
C THR A 375 -19.72 17.69 7.67
N CYS A 376 -20.53 16.65 7.63
CA CYS A 376 -20.78 15.74 8.75
C CYS A 376 -19.50 15.02 9.19
N PRO A 377 -19.09 15.12 10.47
CA PRO A 377 -17.86 14.50 10.97
C PRO A 377 -17.93 12.97 11.12
N ILE A 378 -19.08 12.36 10.82
CA ILE A 378 -19.28 10.90 10.95
C ILE A 378 -19.13 10.23 9.59
N CYS A 379 -19.83 10.70 8.54
CA CYS A 379 -19.75 10.14 7.21
C CYS A 379 -18.78 10.88 6.29
N LEU A 380 -18.39 12.10 6.65
CA LEU A 380 -17.51 12.98 5.87
C LEU A 380 -18.00 13.24 4.42
N THR A 381 -19.29 13.02 4.18
CA THR A 381 -19.91 13.09 2.84
C THR A 381 -21.05 14.08 2.78
N ASN A 382 -21.97 14.05 3.76
CA ASN A 382 -23.18 14.87 3.77
C ASN A 382 -22.97 16.14 4.61
N ASP A 383 -23.72 17.19 4.31
CA ASP A 383 -23.70 18.40 5.12
C ASP A 383 -24.35 18.17 6.50
N LYS A 384 -23.92 18.94 7.50
CA LYS A 384 -24.50 18.95 8.84
C LYS A 384 -25.85 19.63 8.79
N ASP A 385 -26.92 18.88 8.73
CA ASP A 385 -28.30 19.37 8.72
C ASP A 385 -29.11 19.00 9.98
N MET A 386 -28.41 18.49 11.04
CA MET A 386 -28.99 18.13 12.32
C MET A 386 -28.11 18.56 13.48
N ALA A 387 -28.65 19.33 14.44
CA ALA A 387 -28.03 19.66 15.71
C ALA A 387 -28.60 18.81 16.86
N PHE A 388 -27.77 18.47 17.84
CA PHE A 388 -28.17 17.79 19.07
C PHE A 388 -28.35 18.79 20.20
N GLY A 389 -29.10 18.44 21.26
CA GLY A 389 -29.29 19.29 22.42
C GLY A 389 -28.03 19.73 23.14
N CYS A 390 -26.89 19.05 22.91
CA CYS A 390 -25.56 19.42 23.40
C CYS A 390 -24.80 20.40 22.50
N GLY A 391 -25.43 20.91 21.43
CA GLY A 391 -24.84 21.86 20.49
C GLY A 391 -23.97 21.27 19.39
N HIS A 392 -23.64 19.98 19.41
CA HIS A 392 -22.89 19.33 18.35
C HIS A 392 -23.79 18.94 17.19
N MET A 393 -23.20 18.83 15.99
CA MET A 393 -23.94 18.65 14.74
C MET A 393 -23.45 17.44 13.96
N ALA A 394 -24.37 16.81 13.22
CA ALA A 394 -24.11 15.75 12.23
C ALA A 394 -25.08 15.89 11.05
N CYS A 395 -24.92 15.10 10.00
CA CYS A 395 -25.98 14.98 9.00
C CYS A 395 -27.17 14.19 9.57
N ARG A 396 -28.35 14.41 9.02
CA ARG A 396 -29.60 13.75 9.46
C ARG A 396 -29.49 12.23 9.47
N GLU A 397 -28.85 11.66 8.46
CA GLU A 397 -28.70 10.21 8.33
C GLU A 397 -27.85 9.62 9.44
N CYS A 398 -26.72 10.21 9.76
CA CYS A 398 -25.85 9.79 10.85
C CYS A 398 -26.47 10.12 12.20
N GLY A 399 -26.93 11.34 12.38
CA GLY A 399 -27.47 11.83 13.65
C GLY A 399 -28.74 11.11 14.13
N SER A 400 -29.59 10.63 13.21
CA SER A 400 -30.81 9.87 13.55
C SER A 400 -30.50 8.52 14.20
N LYS A 401 -29.37 7.92 13.91
CA LYS A 401 -28.96 6.58 14.40
C LYS A 401 -28.16 6.64 15.71
N LEU A 402 -27.71 7.82 16.13
CA LEU A 402 -26.93 7.96 17.35
C LEU A 402 -27.82 8.06 18.59
N SER A 403 -27.55 7.25 19.59
CA SER A 403 -28.12 7.41 20.94
C SER A 403 -27.31 8.40 21.80
N ARG A 404 -26.00 8.56 21.53
CA ARG A 404 -25.09 9.46 22.20
C ARG A 404 -24.35 10.34 21.20
N CYS A 405 -24.04 11.57 21.59
CA CYS A 405 -23.26 12.48 20.78
C CYS A 405 -21.87 11.91 20.47
N HIS A 406 -21.49 11.91 19.21
CA HIS A 406 -20.20 11.37 18.75
C HIS A 406 -18.99 12.19 19.25
N ILE A 407 -19.20 13.48 19.65
CA ILE A 407 -18.15 14.36 20.16
C ILE A 407 -18.08 14.29 21.70
N CYS A 408 -19.16 14.71 22.39
CA CYS A 408 -19.16 14.82 23.86
C CYS A 408 -19.73 13.61 24.58
N ARG A 409 -20.23 12.60 23.88
CA ARG A 409 -20.84 11.35 24.38
C ARG A 409 -22.06 11.52 25.29
N GLN A 410 -22.59 12.73 25.44
CA GLN A 410 -23.84 12.99 26.13
C GLN A 410 -24.99 12.28 25.42
N GLN A 411 -25.96 11.81 26.18
CA GLN A 411 -27.17 11.19 25.62
C GLN A 411 -27.95 12.21 24.79
N ILE A 412 -28.33 11.89 23.57
CA ILE A 412 -29.06 12.78 22.69
C ILE A 412 -30.52 12.75 23.08
N SER A 413 -30.96 13.80 23.78
CA SER A 413 -32.35 13.99 24.21
C SER A 413 -33.21 14.74 23.18
N SER A 414 -32.57 15.56 22.34
CA SER A 414 -33.26 16.33 21.30
C SER A 414 -32.43 16.41 20.02
N ARG A 415 -33.11 16.47 18.89
CA ARG A 415 -32.55 16.61 17.54
C ARG A 415 -33.29 17.72 16.83
N ILE A 416 -32.57 18.70 16.33
CA ILE A 416 -33.09 19.89 15.66
C ILE A 416 -32.61 19.82 14.22
N ARG A 417 -33.55 19.83 13.27
CA ARG A 417 -33.21 19.89 11.83
C ARG A 417 -32.82 21.33 11.49
N LEU A 418 -31.70 21.46 10.80
CA LEU A 418 -31.23 22.71 10.25
C LEU A 418 -31.64 22.78 8.78
N TYR A 419 -32.14 23.90 8.35
CA TYR A 419 -32.45 24.19 6.95
C TYR A 419 -31.42 25.21 6.50
N THR A 420 -30.46 24.77 5.71
CA THR A 420 -29.42 25.62 5.10
C THR A 420 -29.82 25.99 3.68
#